data_7380d9e4525f056832b092ee47d1988e
#
_entry.id   7380d9e4525f056832b092ee47d1988e
#
_cell.length_a   1.000
_cell.length_b   1.000
_cell.length_c   1.000
_cell.angle_alpha   90.00
_cell.angle_beta   90.00
_cell.angle_gamma   90.00
#
_symmetry.space_group_name_H-M   'P 1'
#
loop_
_entity.id
_entity.type
_entity.pdbx_description
1 polymer ?
#
loop_
_entity_poly.entity_id
_entity_poly.type
_entity_poly.pdbx_seq_one_letter_code
_entity_poly.pdbx_strand_id
1 'polypeptide(L)'
;MSNLPRFHCPTALIPGEALNLPSGTARHVQVLRLQPNDEITLFNSEGGEFKAVVTQMGRSDVSVRVGEHNKIERELNRRVHLWSGITANERMDWLLEKATELGATTLLPITAERSVLKLKGDRADKKLAHWQAIAVASSEQCGRNRVLQVCSPATLSQAIAQLSAPALQAVRWVLSLAPGTRSLQEMMQTLKTSKDESSSKTSEIILLSGPEGGLSPAEEAQAIAAGFVPVSLGNRVLRAETAPVAVLSALSCWD
;
A
#
# COMPACT_ATOMS: atom_id res chain seq x y z
N MET A 1 11.36 8.21 -23.18
CA MET A 1 10.26 9.03 -22.65
C MET A 1 10.83 9.81 -21.50
N SER A 2 10.81 11.16 -21.55
CA SER A 2 11.23 11.99 -20.41
C SER A 2 10.25 11.72 -19.26
N ASN A 3 10.75 11.17 -18.17
CA ASN A 3 9.92 10.90 -16.99
C ASN A 3 9.71 12.24 -16.28
N LEU A 4 8.58 12.90 -16.52
CA LEU A 4 8.23 14.14 -15.84
C LEU A 4 8.18 13.92 -14.32
N PRO A 5 8.61 14.89 -13.51
CA PRO A 5 8.45 14.81 -12.06
C PRO A 5 6.97 14.61 -11.70
N ARG A 6 6.70 13.69 -10.77
CA ARG A 6 5.36 13.29 -10.36
C ARG A 6 5.09 13.74 -8.94
N PHE A 7 3.89 14.23 -8.68
CA PHE A 7 3.50 14.72 -7.36
C PHE A 7 2.09 14.30 -7.01
N HIS A 8 1.92 13.80 -5.80
CA HIS A 8 0.60 13.57 -5.23
C HIS A 8 -0.02 14.91 -4.79
N CYS A 9 -1.23 15.17 -5.26
CA CYS A 9 -1.99 16.36 -4.96
C CYS A 9 -3.40 15.97 -4.51
N PRO A 10 -3.66 15.85 -3.19
CA PRO A 10 -4.91 15.31 -2.64
C PRO A 10 -6.07 16.32 -2.72
N THR A 11 -6.24 16.95 -3.87
CA THR A 11 -7.32 17.90 -4.18
C THR A 11 -7.91 17.57 -5.53
N ALA A 12 -9.12 18.07 -5.81
CA ALA A 12 -9.71 17.93 -7.13
C ALA A 12 -8.81 18.57 -8.20
N LEU A 13 -8.55 17.83 -9.27
CA LEU A 13 -7.76 18.26 -10.41
C LEU A 13 -8.70 18.44 -11.61
N ILE A 14 -8.94 19.69 -12.00
CA ILE A 14 -9.87 20.04 -13.07
C ILE A 14 -9.07 20.56 -14.27
N PRO A 15 -9.13 19.90 -15.44
CA PRO A 15 -8.42 20.35 -16.62
C PRO A 15 -8.75 21.81 -17.02
N GLY A 16 -7.70 22.59 -17.29
CA GLY A 16 -7.81 24.00 -17.65
C GLY A 16 -7.76 24.96 -16.47
N GLU A 17 -7.97 24.51 -15.25
CA GLU A 17 -7.97 25.38 -14.07
C GLU A 17 -6.57 25.64 -13.52
N ALA A 18 -6.43 26.81 -12.87
CA ALA A 18 -5.27 27.15 -12.09
C ALA A 18 -5.45 26.62 -10.65
N LEU A 19 -4.41 26.03 -10.11
CA LEU A 19 -4.40 25.41 -8.77
C LEU A 19 -3.18 25.86 -7.99
N ASN A 20 -3.38 26.30 -6.75
CA ASN A 20 -2.30 26.44 -5.78
C ASN A 20 -2.05 25.08 -5.13
N LEU A 21 -0.85 24.54 -5.31
CA LEU A 21 -0.50 23.23 -4.77
C LEU A 21 -0.55 23.25 -3.23
N PRO A 22 -1.05 22.17 -2.59
CA PRO A 22 -0.95 22.01 -1.15
C PRO A 22 0.49 22.17 -0.67
N SER A 23 0.69 22.69 0.53
CA SER A 23 2.01 23.09 1.05
C SER A 23 3.07 21.98 1.00
N GLY A 24 2.68 20.72 1.25
CA GLY A 24 3.56 19.55 1.13
C GLY A 24 4.03 19.32 -0.31
N THR A 25 3.11 19.35 -1.26
CA THR A 25 3.38 19.19 -2.70
C THR A 25 4.20 20.38 -3.22
N ALA A 26 3.82 21.62 -2.85
CA ALA A 26 4.55 22.82 -3.23
C ALA A 26 6.02 22.77 -2.78
N ARG A 27 6.26 22.36 -1.52
CA ARG A 27 7.61 22.19 -0.99
C ARG A 27 8.43 21.16 -1.77
N HIS A 28 7.82 20.05 -2.19
CA HIS A 28 8.50 19.02 -2.98
C HIS A 28 8.88 19.56 -4.37
N VAL A 29 7.99 20.29 -5.04
CA VAL A 29 8.27 20.98 -6.31
C VAL A 29 9.44 21.97 -6.16
N GLN A 30 9.47 22.73 -5.06
CA GLN A 30 10.57 23.68 -4.76
C GLN A 30 11.91 22.97 -4.51
N VAL A 31 11.92 21.85 -3.80
CA VAL A 31 13.13 21.03 -3.55
C VAL A 31 13.76 20.57 -4.87
N LEU A 32 12.95 20.22 -5.86
CA LEU A 32 13.41 19.85 -7.20
C LEU A 32 13.82 21.05 -8.05
N ARG A 33 13.69 22.29 -7.53
CA ARG A 33 14.08 23.56 -8.19
C ARG A 33 13.42 23.77 -9.55
N LEU A 34 12.18 23.30 -9.70
CA LEU A 34 11.40 23.54 -10.92
C LEU A 34 11.14 25.02 -11.11
N GLN A 35 10.93 25.40 -12.37
CA GLN A 35 10.75 26.80 -12.79
C GLN A 35 9.37 26.98 -13.44
N PRO A 36 8.85 28.20 -13.54
CA PRO A 36 7.69 28.49 -14.38
C PRO A 36 7.90 27.97 -15.80
N ASN A 37 6.86 27.37 -16.37
CA ASN A 37 6.79 26.62 -17.63
C ASN A 37 7.35 25.19 -17.59
N ASP A 38 7.88 24.71 -16.46
CA ASP A 38 8.22 23.29 -16.34
C ASP A 38 6.95 22.43 -16.29
N GLU A 39 6.99 21.33 -17.02
CA GLU A 39 5.92 20.33 -17.02
C GLU A 39 6.09 19.34 -15.87
N ILE A 40 5.00 18.99 -15.23
CA ILE A 40 4.92 18.01 -14.16
C ILE A 40 3.72 17.09 -14.37
N THR A 41 3.72 15.97 -13.65
CA THR A 41 2.55 15.08 -13.55
C THR A 41 1.94 15.21 -12.16
N LEU A 42 0.63 15.40 -12.08
CA LEU A 42 -0.16 15.39 -10.84
C LEU A 42 -1.06 14.17 -10.81
N PHE A 43 -1.31 13.63 -9.61
CA PHE A 43 -2.32 12.60 -9.38
C PHE A 43 -2.93 12.77 -7.98
N ASN A 44 -4.22 12.39 -7.83
CA ASN A 44 -5.00 12.65 -6.62
C ASN A 44 -5.55 11.37 -5.94
N SER A 45 -5.09 10.21 -6.34
CA SER A 45 -5.56 8.89 -5.89
C SER A 45 -6.98 8.49 -6.34
N GLU A 46 -7.64 9.29 -7.18
CA GLU A 46 -8.96 8.97 -7.73
C GLU A 46 -8.87 8.14 -9.03
N GLY A 47 -7.67 8.07 -9.60
CA GLY A 47 -7.37 7.31 -10.82
C GLY A 47 -6.91 8.19 -11.97
N GLY A 48 -6.01 7.63 -12.78
CA GLY A 48 -5.33 8.38 -13.83
C GLY A 48 -4.36 9.43 -13.31
N GLU A 49 -3.81 10.21 -14.22
CA GLU A 49 -2.84 11.26 -13.94
C GLU A 49 -3.10 12.48 -14.83
N PHE A 50 -2.66 13.64 -14.38
CA PHE A 50 -2.85 14.90 -15.09
C PHE A 50 -1.50 15.49 -15.46
N LYS A 51 -1.32 15.92 -16.69
CA LYS A 51 -0.24 16.84 -17.03
C LYS A 51 -0.53 18.18 -16.35
N ALA A 52 0.50 18.87 -15.90
CA ALA A 52 0.35 20.22 -15.40
C ALA A 52 1.60 21.05 -15.73
N VAL A 53 1.44 22.35 -15.77
CA VAL A 53 2.54 23.29 -16.01
C VAL A 53 2.66 24.22 -14.81
N VAL A 54 3.87 24.37 -14.30
CA VAL A 54 4.15 25.34 -13.24
C VAL A 54 3.95 26.74 -13.81
N THR A 55 3.09 27.54 -13.19
CA THR A 55 2.80 28.92 -13.65
C THR A 55 3.48 29.96 -12.78
N GLN A 56 3.66 29.66 -11.48
CA GLN A 56 4.29 30.58 -10.55
C GLN A 56 5.05 29.80 -9.46
N MET A 57 6.25 30.30 -9.13
CA MET A 57 7.09 29.82 -8.03
C MET A 57 7.24 30.94 -7.00
N GLY A 58 6.51 30.83 -5.89
CA GLY A 58 6.66 31.72 -4.75
C GLY A 58 7.64 31.18 -3.70
N ARG A 59 7.81 31.91 -2.62
CA ARG A 59 8.69 31.50 -1.51
C ARG A 59 8.14 30.29 -0.74
N SER A 60 6.82 30.17 -0.61
CA SER A 60 6.12 29.13 0.14
C SER A 60 4.97 28.48 -0.65
N ASP A 61 4.66 28.98 -1.81
CA ASP A 61 3.54 28.59 -2.65
C ASP A 61 4.01 28.29 -4.08
N VAL A 62 3.30 27.39 -4.74
CA VAL A 62 3.52 27.03 -6.14
C VAL A 62 2.16 26.95 -6.80
N SER A 63 1.98 27.68 -7.90
CA SER A 63 0.78 27.61 -8.72
C SER A 63 1.06 26.83 -9.99
N VAL A 64 0.08 26.05 -10.40
CA VAL A 64 0.13 25.25 -11.63
C VAL A 64 -1.14 25.47 -12.44
N ARG A 65 -1.09 25.23 -13.74
CA ARG A 65 -2.25 25.04 -14.59
C ARG A 65 -2.41 23.55 -14.83
N VAL A 66 -3.55 23.00 -14.45
CA VAL A 66 -3.90 21.60 -14.68
C VAL A 66 -4.20 21.39 -16.16
N GLY A 67 -3.56 20.43 -16.77
CA GLY A 67 -3.74 20.08 -18.18
C GLY A 67 -4.60 18.84 -18.38
N GLU A 68 -4.30 18.08 -19.41
CA GLU A 68 -5.06 16.91 -19.84
C GLU A 68 -5.04 15.80 -18.79
N HIS A 69 -6.20 15.14 -18.58
CA HIS A 69 -6.35 13.94 -17.78
C HIS A 69 -6.04 12.71 -18.63
N ASN A 70 -5.05 11.94 -18.21
CA ASN A 70 -4.69 10.66 -18.79
C ASN A 70 -5.21 9.51 -17.89
N LYS A 71 -6.11 8.70 -18.41
CA LYS A 71 -6.77 7.59 -17.69
C LYS A 71 -5.87 6.34 -17.54
N ILE A 72 -4.57 6.50 -17.40
CA ILE A 72 -3.65 5.38 -17.17
C ILE A 72 -3.77 4.90 -15.73
N GLU A 73 -4.02 3.60 -15.54
CA GLU A 73 -3.92 2.91 -14.26
C GLU A 73 -2.79 1.90 -14.28
N ARG A 74 -2.12 1.76 -13.12
CA ARG A 74 -0.99 0.82 -12.93
C ARG A 74 -1.22 -0.06 -11.69
N GLU A 75 -2.48 -0.18 -11.28
CA GLU A 75 -2.87 -0.99 -10.13
C GLU A 75 -3.00 -2.46 -10.52
N LEU A 76 -2.89 -3.34 -9.54
CA LEU A 76 -3.19 -4.76 -9.71
C LEU A 76 -4.68 -4.96 -10.05
N ASN A 77 -5.00 -6.03 -10.79
CA ASN A 77 -6.37 -6.41 -11.10
C ASN A 77 -7.16 -6.83 -9.85
N ARG A 78 -6.49 -6.96 -8.71
CA ARG A 78 -7.07 -7.32 -7.41
C ARG A 78 -6.59 -6.38 -6.31
N ARG A 79 -7.44 -6.17 -5.30
CA ARG A 79 -7.05 -5.38 -4.13
C ARG A 79 -6.30 -6.26 -3.14
N VAL A 80 -5.11 -5.85 -2.74
CA VAL A 80 -4.31 -6.56 -1.75
C VAL A 80 -4.20 -5.72 -0.48
N HIS A 81 -4.73 -6.25 0.61
CA HIS A 81 -4.72 -5.66 1.94
C HIS A 81 -3.65 -6.37 2.78
N LEU A 82 -2.56 -5.67 3.04
CA LEU A 82 -1.46 -6.22 3.85
C LEU A 82 -1.70 -5.93 5.34
N TRP A 83 -1.91 -6.96 6.14
CA TRP A 83 -1.90 -6.90 7.60
C TRP A 83 -0.52 -7.36 8.07
N SER A 84 0.31 -6.41 8.52
CA SER A 84 1.68 -6.71 8.89
C SER A 84 1.95 -6.44 10.36
N GLY A 85 2.49 -7.42 11.06
CA GLY A 85 3.05 -7.23 12.39
C GLY A 85 4.05 -6.07 12.38
N ILE A 86 3.93 -5.16 13.36
CA ILE A 86 4.81 -3.99 13.44
C ILE A 86 6.24 -4.46 13.71
N THR A 87 7.15 -4.20 12.78
CA THR A 87 8.58 -4.48 12.86
C THR A 87 9.38 -3.28 13.35
N ALA A 88 10.68 -3.45 13.55
CA ALA A 88 11.60 -2.34 13.87
C ALA A 88 11.55 -1.24 12.79
N ASN A 89 11.82 0.01 13.20
CA ASN A 89 11.53 1.22 12.40
C ASN A 89 11.93 1.15 10.92
N GLU A 90 13.21 0.86 10.64
CA GLU A 90 13.73 0.84 9.26
C GLU A 90 13.13 -0.29 8.40
N ARG A 91 12.81 -1.42 9.01
CA ARG A 91 12.19 -2.56 8.31
C ARG A 91 10.75 -2.26 7.93
N MET A 92 10.01 -1.58 8.82
CA MET A 92 8.64 -1.18 8.53
C MET A 92 8.59 -0.11 7.43
N ASP A 93 9.52 0.84 7.47
CA ASP A 93 9.66 1.88 6.45
C ASP A 93 9.98 1.25 5.09
N TRP A 94 10.91 0.30 5.04
CA TRP A 94 11.25 -0.46 3.83
C TRP A 94 10.07 -1.32 3.32
N LEU A 95 9.35 -1.98 4.23
CA LEU A 95 8.16 -2.76 3.85
C LEU A 95 7.09 -1.88 3.20
N LEU A 96 6.84 -0.70 3.75
CA LEU A 96 5.87 0.26 3.19
C LEU A 96 6.25 0.71 1.79
N GLU A 97 7.53 1.04 1.59
CA GLU A 97 8.07 1.38 0.28
C GLU A 97 7.82 0.26 -0.73
N LYS A 98 8.24 -0.99 -0.42
CA LYS A 98 8.09 -2.12 -1.33
C LYS A 98 6.64 -2.58 -1.50
N ALA A 99 5.82 -2.52 -0.46
CA ALA A 99 4.39 -2.81 -0.56
C ALA A 99 3.67 -1.81 -1.49
N THR A 100 4.08 -0.54 -1.46
CA THR A 100 3.57 0.48 -2.37
C THR A 100 4.00 0.18 -3.81
N GLU A 101 5.29 -0.04 -4.06
CA GLU A 101 5.81 -0.37 -5.39
C GLU A 101 5.15 -1.62 -6.00
N LEU A 102 4.85 -2.62 -5.19
CA LEU A 102 4.26 -3.89 -5.60
C LEU A 102 2.73 -3.91 -5.61
N GLY A 103 2.08 -2.77 -5.47
CA GLY A 103 0.65 -2.63 -5.72
C GLY A 103 -0.27 -2.94 -4.53
N ALA A 104 0.21 -3.04 -3.29
CA ALA A 104 -0.68 -3.18 -2.14
C ALA A 104 -1.64 -1.98 -2.05
N THR A 105 -2.92 -2.26 -1.77
CA THR A 105 -3.98 -1.23 -1.66
C THR A 105 -3.97 -0.58 -0.30
N THR A 106 -3.88 -1.38 0.77
CA THR A 106 -3.81 -0.89 2.15
C THR A 106 -2.74 -1.63 2.93
N LEU A 107 -2.19 -0.98 3.95
CA LEU A 107 -1.37 -1.62 4.96
C LEU A 107 -1.96 -1.34 6.33
N LEU A 108 -2.31 -2.39 7.07
CA LEU A 108 -2.76 -2.35 8.46
C LEU A 108 -1.63 -2.84 9.37
N PRO A 109 -1.00 -1.94 10.15
CA PRO A 109 0.01 -2.34 11.12
C PRO A 109 -0.65 -3.13 12.28
N ILE A 110 -0.25 -4.38 12.47
CA ILE A 110 -0.76 -5.24 13.55
C ILE A 110 0.15 -5.14 14.77
N THR A 111 -0.42 -4.71 15.88
CA THR A 111 0.22 -4.80 17.21
C THR A 111 0.10 -6.23 17.70
N ALA A 112 1.04 -7.09 17.28
CA ALA A 112 1.09 -8.48 17.69
C ALA A 112 1.74 -8.63 19.09
N GLU A 113 1.49 -9.76 19.74
CA GLU A 113 2.04 -10.09 21.05
C GLU A 113 3.58 -9.98 21.08
N ARG A 114 4.22 -10.46 20.01
CA ARG A 114 5.69 -10.49 19.85
C ARG A 114 6.25 -9.28 19.10
N SER A 115 5.44 -8.22 18.89
CA SER A 115 5.95 -6.97 18.31
C SER A 115 6.90 -6.27 19.29
N VAL A 116 8.09 -5.91 18.79
CA VAL A 116 9.11 -5.18 19.57
C VAL A 116 8.64 -3.74 19.81
N LEU A 117 8.04 -3.12 18.81
CA LEU A 117 7.58 -1.74 18.86
C LEU A 117 6.10 -1.68 19.26
N LYS A 118 5.82 -1.03 20.39
CA LYS A 118 4.45 -0.74 20.84
C LYS A 118 4.15 0.74 20.65
N LEU A 119 3.17 1.02 19.80
CA LEU A 119 2.75 2.40 19.47
C LEU A 119 1.49 2.76 20.27
N LYS A 120 1.51 3.93 20.95
CA LYS A 120 0.36 4.47 21.69
C LYS A 120 0.33 5.99 21.61
N GLY A 121 -0.88 6.58 21.61
CA GLY A 121 -1.10 8.03 21.62
C GLY A 121 -0.35 8.77 20.54
N ASP A 122 0.12 9.98 20.81
CA ASP A 122 0.81 10.88 19.86
C ASP A 122 1.95 10.22 19.08
N ARG A 123 2.60 9.21 19.67
CA ARG A 123 3.67 8.47 18.97
C ARG A 123 3.11 7.60 17.84
N ALA A 124 1.92 7.04 18.01
CA ALA A 124 1.25 6.29 16.97
C ALA A 124 0.84 7.21 15.81
N ASP A 125 0.29 8.39 16.12
CA ASP A 125 -0.14 9.37 15.12
C ASP A 125 1.04 9.90 14.30
N LYS A 126 2.15 10.23 14.96
CA LYS A 126 3.39 10.64 14.27
C LYS A 126 3.95 9.55 13.37
N LYS A 127 3.92 8.28 13.80
CA LYS A 127 4.36 7.16 12.99
C LYS A 127 3.43 6.91 11.81
N LEU A 128 2.11 7.00 12.00
CA LEU A 128 1.13 6.87 10.93
C LEU A 128 1.36 7.94 9.85
N ALA A 129 1.55 9.20 10.24
CA ALA A 129 1.84 10.28 9.31
C ALA A 129 3.17 10.05 8.56
N HIS A 130 4.22 9.56 9.24
CA HIS A 130 5.49 9.22 8.63
C HIS A 130 5.33 8.08 7.60
N TRP A 131 4.63 7.02 7.95
CA TRP A 131 4.38 5.89 7.06
C TRP A 131 3.53 6.27 5.84
N GLN A 132 2.51 7.12 6.04
CA GLN A 132 1.72 7.63 4.91
C GLN A 132 2.58 8.50 3.97
N ALA A 133 3.52 9.28 4.51
CA ALA A 133 4.46 10.06 3.69
C ALA A 133 5.39 9.16 2.85
N ILE A 134 5.84 8.03 3.39
CA ILE A 134 6.60 7.02 2.63
C ILE A 134 5.75 6.47 1.48
N ALA A 135 4.50 6.11 1.74
CA ALA A 135 3.59 5.60 0.70
C ALA A 135 3.37 6.63 -0.42
N VAL A 136 3.25 7.92 -0.08
CA VAL A 136 3.15 9.00 -1.08
C VAL A 136 4.43 9.08 -1.92
N ALA A 137 5.60 9.19 -1.28
CA ALA A 137 6.89 9.29 -1.99
C ALA A 137 7.15 8.08 -2.89
N SER A 138 6.83 6.87 -2.42
CA SER A 138 6.96 5.64 -3.21
C SER A 138 6.00 5.61 -4.39
N SER A 139 4.76 6.13 -4.26
CA SER A 139 3.79 6.24 -5.36
C SER A 139 4.27 7.24 -6.42
N GLU A 140 4.84 8.37 -6.00
CA GLU A 140 5.45 9.35 -6.90
C GLU A 140 6.59 8.73 -7.71
N GLN A 141 7.45 7.95 -7.05
CA GLN A 141 8.61 7.31 -7.67
C GLN A 141 8.22 6.14 -8.61
N CYS A 142 7.34 5.23 -8.17
CA CYS A 142 7.02 4.02 -8.94
C CYS A 142 5.95 4.24 -10.03
N GLY A 143 5.32 5.42 -10.07
CA GLY A 143 4.34 5.78 -11.08
C GLY A 143 2.89 5.39 -10.77
N ARG A 144 2.59 4.88 -9.58
CA ARG A 144 1.21 4.61 -9.18
C ARG A 144 0.40 5.89 -9.08
N ASN A 145 -0.87 5.80 -9.48
CA ASN A 145 -1.83 6.91 -9.41
C ASN A 145 -2.75 6.82 -8.19
N ARG A 146 -2.66 5.72 -7.43
CA ARG A 146 -3.35 5.51 -6.16
C ARG A 146 -2.32 5.28 -5.07
N VAL A 147 -2.35 6.12 -4.03
CA VAL A 147 -1.44 6.00 -2.89
C VAL A 147 -1.91 4.85 -2.00
N LEU A 148 -0.97 3.99 -1.57
CA LEU A 148 -1.25 2.99 -0.55
C LEU A 148 -1.77 3.68 0.71
N GLN A 149 -2.92 3.21 1.23
CA GLN A 149 -3.50 3.72 2.46
C GLN A 149 -2.91 2.99 3.67
N VAL A 150 -2.26 3.73 4.56
CA VAL A 150 -1.79 3.19 5.84
C VAL A 150 -2.90 3.36 6.88
N CYS A 151 -3.39 2.23 7.42
CA CYS A 151 -4.43 2.23 8.44
C CYS A 151 -3.85 2.49 9.85
N SER A 152 -4.68 2.94 10.77
CA SER A 152 -4.29 3.06 12.18
C SER A 152 -3.94 1.68 12.76
N PRO A 153 -2.85 1.57 13.55
CA PRO A 153 -2.46 0.31 14.18
C PRO A 153 -3.59 -0.32 14.99
N ALA A 154 -3.76 -1.63 14.87
CA ALA A 154 -4.76 -2.40 15.60
C ALA A 154 -4.16 -3.72 16.12
N THR A 155 -4.78 -4.31 17.13
CA THR A 155 -4.52 -5.71 17.49
C THR A 155 -5.15 -6.64 16.46
N LEU A 156 -4.66 -7.88 16.36
CA LEU A 156 -5.25 -8.86 15.44
C LEU A 156 -6.74 -9.09 15.73
N SER A 157 -7.12 -9.15 17.02
CA SER A 157 -8.52 -9.30 17.42
C SER A 157 -9.40 -8.13 16.96
N GLN A 158 -8.91 -6.89 17.07
CA GLN A 158 -9.62 -5.71 16.58
C GLN A 158 -9.74 -5.72 15.05
N ALA A 159 -8.68 -6.08 14.34
CA ALA A 159 -8.69 -6.18 12.89
C ALA A 159 -9.71 -7.23 12.39
N ILE A 160 -9.74 -8.39 13.02
CA ILE A 160 -10.71 -9.46 12.68
C ILE A 160 -12.14 -9.01 12.98
N ALA A 161 -12.38 -8.36 14.12
CA ALA A 161 -13.71 -7.86 14.49
C ALA A 161 -14.25 -6.77 13.53
N GLN A 162 -13.36 -6.07 12.84
CA GLN A 162 -13.71 -5.02 11.86
C GLN A 162 -13.89 -5.55 10.43
N LEU A 163 -13.75 -6.86 10.19
CA LEU A 163 -14.00 -7.44 8.87
C LEU A 163 -15.46 -7.21 8.47
N SER A 164 -15.66 -6.31 7.49
CA SER A 164 -16.98 -6.01 6.92
C SER A 164 -17.45 -7.13 5.98
N ALA A 165 -18.73 -7.12 5.61
CA ALA A 165 -19.30 -8.11 4.69
C ALA A 165 -18.55 -8.25 3.35
N PRO A 166 -18.07 -7.20 2.67
CA PRO A 166 -17.22 -7.35 1.48
C PRO A 166 -15.89 -8.04 1.79
N ALA A 167 -15.23 -7.67 2.90
CA ALA A 167 -13.96 -8.29 3.31
C ALA A 167 -14.14 -9.75 3.78
N LEU A 168 -15.36 -10.17 4.15
CA LEU A 168 -15.66 -11.57 4.43
C LEU A 168 -15.62 -12.46 3.18
N GLN A 169 -15.73 -11.87 1.99
CA GLN A 169 -15.59 -12.58 0.69
C GLN A 169 -14.13 -12.57 0.19
N ALA A 170 -13.24 -11.82 0.83
CA ALA A 170 -11.83 -11.78 0.46
C ALA A 170 -11.15 -13.12 0.74
N VAL A 171 -10.21 -13.46 -0.12
CA VAL A 171 -9.28 -14.57 0.15
C VAL A 171 -8.34 -14.13 1.27
N ARG A 172 -8.15 -14.96 2.30
CA ARG A 172 -7.35 -14.62 3.49
C ARG A 172 -6.20 -15.59 3.65
N TRP A 173 -5.00 -15.07 3.64
CA TRP A 173 -3.78 -15.81 3.83
C TRP A 173 -3.02 -15.35 5.07
N VAL A 174 -2.54 -16.28 5.88
CA VAL A 174 -1.58 -16.00 6.96
C VAL A 174 -0.26 -16.69 6.65
N LEU A 175 0.82 -15.93 6.65
CA LEU A 175 2.15 -16.48 6.43
C LEU A 175 2.59 -17.25 7.68
N SER A 176 2.86 -18.55 7.51
CA SER A 176 3.15 -19.47 8.60
C SER A 176 4.30 -20.41 8.26
N LEU A 177 5.04 -20.81 9.30
CA LEU A 177 6.08 -21.84 9.25
C LEU A 177 5.60 -23.16 9.87
N ALA A 178 4.34 -23.24 10.30
CA ALA A 178 3.78 -24.42 10.93
C ALA A 178 3.68 -25.61 9.94
N PRO A 179 3.76 -26.86 10.42
CA PRO A 179 3.48 -28.02 9.59
C PRO A 179 2.05 -28.01 9.02
N GLY A 180 1.86 -28.53 7.81
CA GLY A 180 0.54 -28.61 7.18
C GLY A 180 0.07 -27.33 6.48
N THR A 181 0.95 -26.33 6.33
CA THR A 181 0.68 -25.13 5.52
C THR A 181 0.59 -25.47 4.03
N ARG A 182 -0.22 -24.74 3.29
CA ARG A 182 -0.28 -24.81 1.83
C ARG A 182 0.84 -23.99 1.21
N SER A 183 1.36 -24.40 0.07
CA SER A 183 2.36 -23.62 -0.64
C SER A 183 1.74 -22.38 -1.31
N LEU A 184 2.51 -21.30 -1.45
CA LEU A 184 2.08 -20.12 -2.20
C LEU A 184 1.66 -20.48 -3.62
N GLN A 185 2.38 -21.42 -4.27
CA GLN A 185 2.06 -21.88 -5.62
C GLN A 185 0.65 -22.47 -5.71
N GLU A 186 0.26 -23.34 -4.77
CA GLU A 186 -1.09 -23.92 -4.70
C GLU A 186 -2.13 -22.81 -4.49
N MET A 187 -1.86 -21.86 -3.58
CA MET A 187 -2.77 -20.76 -3.31
C MET A 187 -2.97 -19.84 -4.52
N MET A 188 -1.91 -19.59 -5.28
CA MET A 188 -1.99 -18.81 -6.53
C MET A 188 -2.82 -19.54 -7.60
N GLN A 189 -2.72 -20.88 -7.68
CA GLN A 189 -3.53 -21.66 -8.60
C GLN A 189 -5.03 -21.59 -8.26
N THR A 190 -5.40 -21.58 -6.97
CA THR A 190 -6.80 -21.44 -6.56
C THR A 190 -7.41 -20.09 -6.96
N LEU A 191 -6.60 -19.03 -7.05
CA LEU A 191 -7.05 -17.72 -7.53
C LEU A 191 -7.43 -17.73 -9.02
N LYS A 192 -6.85 -18.63 -9.83
CA LYS A 192 -7.20 -18.77 -11.26
C LYS A 192 -8.54 -19.45 -11.47
N THR A 193 -8.80 -20.50 -10.70
CA THR A 193 -10.01 -21.34 -10.87
C THR A 193 -11.27 -20.62 -10.38
N SER A 194 -11.15 -19.63 -9.52
CA SER A 194 -12.28 -18.82 -9.02
C SER A 194 -12.66 -17.64 -9.92
N LYS A 195 -12.00 -17.46 -11.07
CA LYS A 195 -12.45 -16.53 -12.12
C LYS A 195 -13.62 -17.15 -12.89
N ASP A 196 -14.81 -17.22 -12.28
CA ASP A 196 -16.04 -17.35 -13.04
C ASP A 196 -16.22 -16.07 -13.86
N GLU A 197 -16.32 -16.19 -15.17
CA GLU A 197 -16.37 -15.11 -16.18
C GLU A 197 -17.55 -14.15 -16.02
N SER A 198 -18.41 -14.34 -15.03
CA SER A 198 -19.63 -13.56 -14.80
C SER A 198 -19.53 -12.48 -13.72
N SER A 199 -18.41 -12.39 -12.97
CA SER A 199 -18.28 -11.41 -11.89
C SER A 199 -17.25 -10.34 -12.21
N SER A 200 -17.71 -9.13 -12.52
CA SER A 200 -16.90 -7.90 -12.66
C SER A 200 -16.33 -7.40 -11.31
N LYS A 201 -16.43 -8.18 -10.24
CA LYS A 201 -15.93 -7.80 -8.92
C LYS A 201 -14.43 -8.04 -8.85
N THR A 202 -13.67 -6.99 -8.60
CA THR A 202 -12.26 -7.05 -8.23
C THR A 202 -12.09 -7.99 -7.04
N SER A 203 -11.35 -9.09 -7.19
CA SER A 203 -11.08 -10.01 -6.08
C SER A 203 -10.20 -9.32 -5.03
N GLU A 204 -10.49 -9.55 -3.76
CA GLU A 204 -9.74 -8.99 -2.64
C GLU A 204 -8.91 -10.08 -1.95
N ILE A 205 -7.69 -9.74 -1.54
CA ILE A 205 -6.81 -10.62 -0.78
C ILE A 205 -6.42 -9.89 0.51
N ILE A 206 -6.57 -10.56 1.65
CA ILE A 206 -6.01 -10.10 2.92
C ILE A 206 -4.82 -11.00 3.22
N LEU A 207 -3.63 -10.41 3.28
CA LEU A 207 -2.36 -11.08 3.58
C LEU A 207 -1.91 -10.70 4.98
N LEU A 208 -1.90 -11.66 5.90
CA LEU A 208 -1.40 -11.47 7.27
C LEU A 208 0.02 -12.00 7.42
N SER A 209 0.92 -11.16 7.91
CA SER A 209 2.31 -11.50 8.23
C SER A 209 2.64 -11.09 9.67
N GLY A 210 3.35 -11.93 10.41
CA GLY A 210 3.81 -11.62 11.77
C GLY A 210 5.00 -10.65 11.81
N PRO A 211 5.32 -10.08 12.99
CA PRO A 211 6.57 -9.33 13.23
C PRO A 211 7.78 -10.27 13.24
N GLU A 212 8.97 -9.76 13.61
CA GLU A 212 10.20 -10.56 13.65
C GLU A 212 10.09 -11.82 14.54
N GLY A 213 9.34 -11.74 15.62
CA GLY A 213 9.07 -12.88 16.51
C GLY A 213 7.98 -13.82 16.02
N GLY A 214 7.39 -13.55 14.84
CA GLY A 214 6.20 -14.24 14.32
C GLY A 214 4.93 -13.92 15.11
N LEU A 215 3.82 -14.49 14.69
CA LEU A 215 2.58 -14.51 15.47
C LEU A 215 2.74 -15.51 16.64
N SER A 216 2.03 -15.26 17.75
CA SER A 216 1.93 -16.28 18.80
C SER A 216 1.02 -17.43 18.31
N PRO A 217 1.13 -18.64 18.90
CA PRO A 217 0.22 -19.75 18.56
C PRO A 217 -1.25 -19.39 18.75
N ALA A 218 -1.57 -18.55 19.73
CA ALA A 218 -2.92 -18.06 19.97
C ALA A 218 -3.40 -17.11 18.85
N GLU A 219 -2.55 -16.19 18.41
CA GLU A 219 -2.84 -15.28 17.30
C GLU A 219 -3.01 -16.03 15.98
N GLU A 220 -2.16 -17.02 15.71
CA GLU A 220 -2.28 -17.84 14.51
C GLU A 220 -3.56 -18.67 14.52
N ALA A 221 -3.90 -19.30 15.65
CA ALA A 221 -5.16 -20.01 15.82
C ALA A 221 -6.39 -19.09 15.64
N GLN A 222 -6.32 -17.86 16.16
CA GLN A 222 -7.36 -16.85 15.98
C GLN A 222 -7.51 -16.45 14.49
N ALA A 223 -6.42 -16.28 13.77
CA ALA A 223 -6.46 -16.00 12.34
C ALA A 223 -7.11 -17.15 11.57
N ILE A 224 -6.72 -18.40 11.85
CA ILE A 224 -7.29 -19.60 11.22
C ILE A 224 -8.79 -19.69 11.51
N ALA A 225 -9.22 -19.47 12.75
CA ALA A 225 -10.64 -19.45 13.12
C ALA A 225 -11.43 -18.34 12.39
N ALA A 226 -10.76 -17.23 12.04
CA ALA A 226 -11.33 -16.17 11.22
C ALA A 226 -11.27 -16.45 9.70
N GLY A 227 -10.88 -17.66 9.28
CA GLY A 227 -10.86 -18.09 7.89
C GLY A 227 -9.58 -17.75 7.12
N PHE A 228 -8.49 -17.41 7.80
CA PHE A 228 -7.18 -17.30 7.16
C PHE A 228 -6.61 -18.69 6.89
N VAL A 229 -6.09 -18.89 5.68
CA VAL A 229 -5.41 -20.13 5.27
C VAL A 229 -3.92 -19.97 5.53
N PRO A 230 -3.27 -20.87 6.30
CA PRO A 230 -1.83 -20.85 6.50
C PRO A 230 -1.07 -21.14 5.20
N VAL A 231 -0.14 -20.24 4.85
CA VAL A 231 0.62 -20.28 3.60
C VAL A 231 2.12 -20.27 3.88
N SER A 232 2.83 -21.23 3.26
CA SER A 232 4.29 -21.32 3.30
C SER A 232 4.92 -20.73 2.05
N LEU A 233 6.06 -20.06 2.24
CA LEU A 233 6.92 -19.52 1.18
C LEU A 233 8.14 -20.41 0.89
N GLY A 234 8.06 -21.69 1.25
CA GLY A 234 9.13 -22.69 1.05
C GLY A 234 9.93 -22.96 2.32
N ASN A 235 11.05 -23.66 2.17
CA ASN A 235 11.81 -24.27 3.27
C ASN A 235 12.73 -23.29 4.02
N ARG A 236 12.78 -22.03 3.61
CA ARG A 236 13.63 -21.02 4.28
C ARG A 236 12.79 -20.09 5.13
N VAL A 237 13.33 -19.73 6.30
CA VAL A 237 12.75 -18.66 7.12
C VAL A 237 13.11 -17.33 6.49
N LEU A 238 12.13 -16.58 6.04
CA LEU A 238 12.30 -15.24 5.53
C LEU A 238 12.19 -14.24 6.68
N ARG A 239 12.83 -13.08 6.54
CA ARG A 239 12.64 -11.96 7.48
C ARG A 239 11.20 -11.46 7.40
N ALA A 240 10.71 -10.86 8.49
CA ALA A 240 9.32 -10.39 8.61
C ALA A 240 8.90 -9.43 7.48
N GLU A 241 9.80 -8.54 7.09
CA GLU A 241 9.59 -7.62 5.98
C GLU A 241 9.70 -8.29 4.59
N THR A 242 10.52 -9.34 4.46
CA THR A 242 10.74 -10.03 3.18
C THR A 242 9.55 -10.93 2.80
N ALA A 243 8.95 -11.58 3.78
CA ALA A 243 7.89 -12.56 3.53
C ALA A 243 6.66 -11.94 2.79
N PRO A 244 6.06 -10.83 3.25
CA PRO A 244 4.95 -10.22 2.53
C PRO A 244 5.37 -9.64 1.17
N VAL A 245 6.59 -9.11 1.03
CA VAL A 245 7.12 -8.62 -0.24
C VAL A 245 7.23 -9.73 -1.27
N ALA A 246 7.65 -10.94 -0.87
CA ALA A 246 7.71 -12.11 -1.76
C ALA A 246 6.32 -12.47 -2.31
N VAL A 247 5.27 -12.42 -1.47
CA VAL A 247 3.89 -12.68 -1.92
C VAL A 247 3.40 -11.57 -2.85
N LEU A 248 3.61 -10.30 -2.49
CA LEU A 248 3.22 -9.16 -3.32
C LEU A 248 3.92 -9.20 -4.70
N SER A 249 5.20 -9.55 -4.73
CA SER A 249 5.95 -9.73 -5.99
C SER A 249 5.37 -10.85 -6.84
N ALA A 250 5.02 -11.99 -6.23
CA ALA A 250 4.39 -13.09 -6.94
C ALA A 250 3.02 -12.68 -7.51
N LEU A 251 2.20 -11.95 -6.74
CA LEU A 251 0.91 -11.43 -7.20
C LEU A 251 1.07 -10.43 -8.34
N SER A 252 2.03 -9.50 -8.23
CA SER A 252 2.32 -8.48 -9.25
C SER A 252 2.79 -9.07 -10.58
N CYS A 253 3.54 -10.17 -10.56
CA CYS A 253 3.97 -10.87 -11.76
C CYS A 253 2.90 -11.80 -12.36
N TRP A 254 1.84 -12.08 -11.59
CA TRP A 254 0.79 -13.04 -11.97
C TRP A 254 -0.42 -12.36 -12.61
N ASP A 255 -0.64 -11.08 -12.36
CA ASP A 255 -1.72 -10.28 -12.92
C ASP A 255 -1.43 -9.84 -14.35
#